data_2f2c32af889b12eb6b593aa78c93db00
#
_entry.id   2f2c32af889b12eb6b593aa78c93db00
#
_cell.length_a   1.000
_cell.length_b   1.000
_cell.length_c   1.000
_cell.angle_alpha   90.00
_cell.angle_beta   90.00
_cell.angle_gamma   90.00
#
_symmetry.space_group_name_H-M   'P 1'
#
loop_
_entity.id
_entity.type
_entity.pdbx_description
1 polymer ?
#
loop_
_entity_poly.entity_id
_entity_poly.type
_entity_poly.pdbx_seq_one_letter_code
_entity_poly.pdbx_strand_id
1 'polypeptide(L)'
;MGETAADGVLLIDKPAGMSSHDVVNAVRRSLAGVPAGRADRVDRVGHAGTLDPFATGLLVVLVGRATKAQSTFMALPKRYDTVAQLGARSSTGDTEGEITLTGRLPQQPPELPTGEIRQRPPIYSAVKIGGERAYKRARRGERVEMPERIVTVHRFEQLWRDPGPPGDEIPFPPESLELAQLPRAGFHIECGSGTYVRSLIADLHDAYCLELRRTGIGPFDVRDACPPPPRGEGWREPPLIALERALSMAGRHAAGGQRQ
;
A
#
# COMPACT_ATOMS: atom_id res chain seq x y z
N MET A 1 38.24 7.43 12.70
CA MET A 1 37.34 6.99 11.60
C MET A 1 35.98 7.56 11.93
N GLY A 2 35.55 8.60 11.20
CA GLY A 2 34.33 9.34 11.50
C GLY A 2 33.12 8.44 11.37
N GLU A 3 32.27 8.43 12.38
CA GLU A 3 30.91 7.87 12.31
C GLU A 3 30.16 8.63 11.21
N THR A 4 30.00 7.96 10.08
CA THR A 4 29.31 8.46 8.92
C THR A 4 27.83 8.64 9.22
N ALA A 5 27.28 9.73 8.68
CA ALA A 5 25.84 10.06 8.62
C ALA A 5 24.95 8.81 8.60
N ALA A 6 23.82 8.89 9.29
CA ALA A 6 22.89 7.78 9.47
C ALA A 6 22.32 7.29 8.14
N ASP A 7 22.99 6.34 7.49
CA ASP A 7 22.52 5.67 6.28
C ASP A 7 21.78 4.39 6.67
N GLY A 8 20.53 4.28 6.27
CA GLY A 8 19.78 3.07 6.62
C GLY A 8 18.29 3.13 6.27
N VAL A 9 17.57 2.23 6.89
CA VAL A 9 16.13 2.01 6.64
C VAL A 9 15.37 2.20 7.94
N LEU A 10 14.28 2.95 7.87
CA LEU A 10 13.28 3.08 8.93
C LEU A 10 12.01 2.32 8.54
N LEU A 11 11.48 1.56 9.47
CA LEU A 11 10.18 0.92 9.33
C LEU A 11 9.13 1.79 10.01
N ILE A 12 8.22 2.36 9.23
CA ILE A 12 7.19 3.27 9.72
C ILE A 12 5.81 2.63 9.56
N ASP A 13 5.05 2.55 10.64
CA ASP A 13 3.63 2.22 10.58
C ASP A 13 2.84 3.50 10.20
N LYS A 14 2.55 3.65 8.91
CA LYS A 14 1.86 4.82 8.40
C LYS A 14 0.40 4.82 8.85
N PRO A 15 -0.10 5.85 9.53
CA PRO A 15 -1.53 5.98 9.83
C PRO A 15 -2.34 6.34 8.58
N ALA A 16 -3.65 6.15 8.65
CA ALA A 16 -4.58 6.68 7.65
C ALA A 16 -4.54 8.21 7.59
N GLY A 17 -4.91 8.78 6.43
CA GLY A 17 -4.97 10.21 6.19
C GLY A 17 -3.63 10.88 5.87
N MET A 18 -2.50 10.19 6.02
CA MET A 18 -1.19 10.68 5.61
C MET A 18 -0.77 10.07 4.27
N SER A 19 -0.24 10.88 3.36
CA SER A 19 0.45 10.33 2.18
C SER A 19 1.83 9.77 2.56
N SER A 20 2.38 8.88 1.74
CA SER A 20 3.76 8.39 1.92
C SER A 20 4.79 9.55 1.87
N HIS A 21 4.48 10.62 1.13
CA HIS A 21 5.33 11.80 1.07
C HIS A 21 5.30 12.63 2.36
N ASP A 22 4.15 12.72 3.03
CA ASP A 22 4.02 13.40 4.33
C ASP A 22 4.88 12.70 5.39
N VAL A 23 4.89 11.36 5.39
CA VAL A 23 5.77 10.56 6.26
C VAL A 23 7.24 10.86 5.97
N VAL A 24 7.66 10.83 4.69
CA VAL A 24 9.03 11.18 4.29
C VAL A 24 9.41 12.58 4.77
N ASN A 25 8.52 13.55 4.64
CA ASN A 25 8.75 14.92 5.10
C ASN A 25 8.83 15.04 6.63
N ALA A 26 8.00 14.25 7.36
CA ALA A 26 8.06 14.20 8.82
C ALA A 26 9.42 13.63 9.28
N VAL A 27 9.85 12.51 8.69
CA VAL A 27 11.16 11.90 8.97
C VAL A 27 12.30 12.88 8.64
N ARG A 28 12.27 13.53 7.48
CA ARG A 28 13.31 14.49 7.09
C ARG A 28 13.44 15.64 8.10
N ARG A 29 12.31 16.21 8.53
CA ARG A 29 12.32 17.29 9.54
C ARG A 29 12.84 16.82 10.89
N SER A 30 12.46 15.62 11.31
CA SER A 30 12.91 15.01 12.57
C SER A 30 14.42 14.77 12.58
N LEU A 31 14.98 14.30 11.46
CA LEU A 31 16.43 14.06 11.33
C LEU A 31 17.24 15.38 11.22
N ALA A 32 16.66 16.42 10.67
CA ALA A 32 17.32 17.75 10.60
C ALA A 32 17.47 18.41 11.96
N GLY A 33 16.62 18.09 12.93
CA GLY A 33 16.67 18.61 14.30
C GLY A 33 17.66 17.90 15.25
N VAL A 34 18.35 16.84 14.80
CA VAL A 34 19.37 16.14 15.58
C VAL A 34 20.63 17.03 15.63
N PRO A 35 21.22 17.32 16.83
CA PRO A 35 22.38 18.19 16.95
C PRO A 35 23.54 17.74 16.05
N ALA A 36 24.19 18.71 15.39
CA ALA A 36 25.34 18.50 14.53
C ALA A 36 26.48 17.84 15.33
N GLY A 37 26.80 16.61 15.01
CA GLY A 37 27.76 15.72 15.68
C GLY A 37 27.40 14.27 15.44
N ARG A 38 26.13 13.97 15.15
CA ARG A 38 25.62 12.65 14.77
C ARG A 38 24.91 12.59 13.40
N ALA A 39 24.64 13.73 12.80
CA ALA A 39 24.02 13.80 11.50
C ALA A 39 24.73 14.84 10.63
N ASP A 40 25.81 14.45 9.99
CA ASP A 40 26.21 15.13 8.76
C ASP A 40 25.04 14.99 7.78
N ARG A 41 24.29 16.09 7.62
CA ARG A 41 23.25 16.34 6.62
C ARG A 41 22.59 15.08 6.03
N VAL A 42 21.48 14.65 6.62
CA VAL A 42 20.56 13.71 5.94
C VAL A 42 19.87 14.46 4.79
N ASP A 43 20.59 14.70 3.71
CA ASP A 43 20.07 15.42 2.55
C ASP A 43 19.03 14.61 1.76
N ARG A 44 19.01 13.28 1.95
CA ARG A 44 18.17 12.39 1.16
C ARG A 44 17.33 11.48 2.03
N VAL A 45 16.02 11.64 1.91
CA VAL A 45 15.03 10.72 2.49
C VAL A 45 14.01 10.37 1.39
N GLY A 46 13.74 9.09 1.22
CA GLY A 46 12.78 8.55 0.26
C GLY A 46 12.00 7.38 0.86
N HIS A 47 11.19 6.71 0.06
CA HIS A 47 10.47 5.50 0.49
C HIS A 47 10.53 4.42 -0.59
N ALA A 48 10.34 3.16 -0.19
CA ALA A 48 10.34 2.00 -1.07
C ALA A 48 8.92 1.44 -1.28
N GLY A 49 8.12 2.18 -2.02
CA GLY A 49 6.75 1.81 -2.38
C GLY A 49 5.68 2.66 -1.70
N THR A 50 4.93 3.37 -2.52
CA THR A 50 3.82 4.23 -2.07
C THR A 50 2.73 3.42 -1.37
N LEU A 51 2.17 3.98 -0.30
CA LEU A 51 0.86 3.65 0.24
C LEU A 51 -0.10 4.80 -0.06
N ASP A 52 -1.32 4.46 -0.41
CA ASP A 52 -2.39 5.44 -0.60
C ASP A 52 -2.71 6.16 0.72
N PRO A 53 -3.28 7.38 0.70
CA PRO A 53 -3.58 8.13 1.92
C PRO A 53 -4.49 7.39 2.89
N PHE A 54 -5.57 6.76 2.40
CA PHE A 54 -6.49 5.98 3.25
C PHE A 54 -5.86 4.72 3.85
N ALA A 55 -4.88 4.11 3.15
CA ALA A 55 -4.22 2.89 3.58
C ALA A 55 -3.30 3.11 4.79
N THR A 56 -3.14 2.08 5.60
CA THR A 56 -2.26 2.04 6.78
C THR A 56 -1.13 1.03 6.63
N GLY A 57 -0.22 1.00 7.60
CA GLY A 57 0.76 -0.07 7.73
C GLY A 57 2.15 0.28 7.23
N LEU A 58 2.95 -0.74 6.98
CA LEU A 58 4.38 -0.65 6.77
C LEU A 58 4.80 0.23 5.59
N LEU A 59 5.52 1.28 5.87
CA LEU A 59 6.25 2.10 4.90
C LEU A 59 7.75 2.02 5.20
N VAL A 60 8.50 1.44 4.27
CA VAL A 60 9.97 1.41 4.33
C VAL A 60 10.50 2.77 3.87
N VAL A 61 11.07 3.53 4.80
CA VAL A 61 11.68 4.85 4.55
C VAL A 61 13.19 4.69 4.45
N LEU A 62 13.77 5.26 3.41
CA LEU A 62 15.19 5.17 3.07
C LEU A 62 15.88 6.47 3.43
N VAL A 63 16.98 6.38 4.17
CA VAL A 63 17.75 7.51 4.69
C VAL A 63 19.16 7.50 4.12
N GLY A 64 19.65 8.66 3.67
CA GLY A 64 21.00 8.83 3.16
C GLY A 64 21.30 7.94 1.93
N ARG A 65 22.39 7.17 1.98
CA ARG A 65 22.81 6.26 0.90
C ARG A 65 21.81 5.16 0.59
N ALA A 66 20.93 4.79 1.54
CA ALA A 66 19.89 3.80 1.30
C ALA A 66 18.92 4.22 0.17
N THR A 67 18.76 5.51 -0.11
CA THR A 67 17.95 5.99 -1.25
C THR A 67 18.46 5.51 -2.62
N LYS A 68 19.75 5.20 -2.74
CA LYS A 68 20.34 4.64 -3.96
C LYS A 68 19.95 3.17 -4.17
N ALA A 69 19.58 2.46 -3.11
CA ALA A 69 19.12 1.07 -3.15
C ALA A 69 17.58 0.96 -3.24
N GLN A 70 16.87 2.05 -3.55
CA GLN A 70 15.40 2.09 -3.59
C GLN A 70 14.80 0.97 -4.45
N SER A 71 15.36 0.69 -5.63
CA SER A 71 14.88 -0.34 -6.54
C SER A 71 14.90 -1.74 -5.91
N THR A 72 15.93 -2.07 -5.13
CA THR A 72 16.05 -3.34 -4.41
C THR A 72 14.88 -3.53 -3.43
N PHE A 73 14.60 -2.52 -2.62
CA PHE A 73 13.49 -2.60 -1.65
C PHE A 73 12.11 -2.51 -2.31
N MET A 74 11.98 -1.78 -3.41
CA MET A 74 10.75 -1.72 -4.19
C MET A 74 10.39 -3.05 -4.85
N ALA A 75 11.37 -3.84 -5.26
CA ALA A 75 11.17 -5.13 -5.91
C ALA A 75 10.63 -6.22 -4.97
N LEU A 76 10.82 -6.08 -3.65
CA LEU A 76 10.37 -7.06 -2.67
C LEU A 76 8.85 -7.30 -2.75
N PRO A 77 8.36 -8.52 -2.51
CA PRO A 77 6.94 -8.82 -2.41
C PRO A 77 6.30 -8.08 -1.22
N LYS A 78 5.01 -7.86 -1.29
CA LYS A 78 4.23 -7.16 -0.28
C LYS A 78 3.12 -8.03 0.25
N ARG A 79 2.81 -7.89 1.54
CA ARG A 79 1.68 -8.52 2.21
C ARG A 79 0.70 -7.46 2.68
N TYR A 80 -0.58 -7.74 2.48
CA TYR A 80 -1.67 -6.85 2.83
C TYR A 80 -2.80 -7.61 3.48
N ASP A 81 -3.44 -6.96 4.47
CA ASP A 81 -4.76 -7.30 4.93
C ASP A 81 -5.72 -6.19 4.48
N THR A 82 -6.87 -6.56 3.96
CA THR A 82 -7.84 -5.61 3.44
C THR A 82 -9.26 -6.02 3.80
N VAL A 83 -10.10 -5.03 4.05
CA VAL A 83 -11.54 -5.22 4.16
C VAL A 83 -12.17 -4.64 2.91
N ALA A 84 -12.94 -5.45 2.20
CA ALA A 84 -13.72 -5.04 1.05
C ALA A 84 -15.16 -4.77 1.45
N GLN A 85 -15.74 -3.69 0.95
CA GLN A 85 -17.17 -3.47 0.90
C GLN A 85 -17.70 -4.15 -0.36
N LEU A 86 -18.64 -5.05 -0.22
CA LEU A 86 -19.26 -5.77 -1.35
C LEU A 86 -20.60 -5.10 -1.75
N GLY A 87 -21.05 -5.29 -2.99
CA GLY A 87 -22.31 -4.74 -3.49
C GLY A 87 -22.29 -3.25 -3.78
N ALA A 88 -21.11 -2.65 -3.83
CA ALA A 88 -20.93 -1.23 -4.18
C ALA A 88 -19.63 -1.03 -4.95
N ARG A 89 -19.56 0.02 -5.75
CA ARG A 89 -18.36 0.45 -6.49
C ARG A 89 -17.88 1.79 -5.98
N SER A 90 -16.59 2.03 -6.06
CA SER A 90 -15.99 3.34 -5.87
C SER A 90 -15.27 3.77 -7.13
N SER A 91 -15.37 5.05 -7.48
CA SER A 91 -14.67 5.63 -8.64
C SER A 91 -13.14 5.59 -8.51
N THR A 92 -12.60 5.47 -7.28
CA THR A 92 -11.17 5.34 -6.98
C THR A 92 -10.76 3.93 -6.56
N GLY A 93 -11.75 3.04 -6.33
CA GLY A 93 -11.55 1.70 -5.76
C GLY A 93 -11.28 1.68 -4.26
N ASP A 94 -11.48 2.82 -3.57
CA ASP A 94 -11.34 3.02 -2.13
C ASP A 94 -12.40 3.98 -1.58
N THR A 95 -12.30 4.37 -0.31
CA THR A 95 -13.29 5.24 0.37
C THR A 95 -13.23 6.71 -0.03
N GLU A 96 -12.21 7.14 -0.79
CA GLU A 96 -12.04 8.53 -1.20
C GLU A 96 -12.82 8.86 -2.48
N GLY A 97 -13.35 7.83 -3.18
CA GLY A 97 -14.11 7.99 -4.42
C GLY A 97 -15.61 8.17 -4.22
N GLU A 98 -16.28 8.47 -5.31
CA GLU A 98 -17.75 8.45 -5.39
C GLU A 98 -18.23 7.00 -5.30
N ILE A 99 -19.14 6.73 -4.35
CA ILE A 99 -19.68 5.40 -4.08
C ILE A 99 -21.01 5.22 -4.81
N THR A 100 -21.12 4.13 -5.55
CA THR A 100 -22.36 3.71 -6.21
C THR A 100 -22.80 2.37 -5.65
N LEU A 101 -23.98 2.31 -5.04
CA LEU A 101 -24.57 1.06 -4.55
C LEU A 101 -25.11 0.28 -5.75
N THR A 102 -24.77 -0.99 -5.83
CA THR A 102 -25.22 -1.86 -6.93
C THR A 102 -26.04 -3.05 -6.44
N GLY A 103 -25.86 -3.43 -5.18
CA GLY A 103 -26.50 -4.60 -4.60
C GLY A 103 -26.00 -5.94 -5.16
N ARG A 104 -25.12 -5.92 -6.16
CA ARG A 104 -24.57 -7.14 -6.76
C ARG A 104 -23.44 -7.68 -5.92
N LEU A 105 -23.59 -8.90 -5.44
CA LEU A 105 -22.57 -9.58 -4.64
C LEU A 105 -21.71 -10.50 -5.49
N PRO A 106 -20.40 -10.64 -5.15
CA PRO A 106 -19.54 -11.64 -5.77
C PRO A 106 -20.08 -13.06 -5.53
N GLN A 107 -19.88 -13.92 -6.53
CA GLN A 107 -20.17 -15.36 -6.41
C GLN A 107 -19.43 -15.95 -5.19
N GLN A 108 -20.01 -17.00 -4.59
CA GLN A 108 -19.40 -17.70 -3.46
C GLN A 108 -19.11 -19.18 -3.79
N PRO A 109 -17.90 -19.65 -3.51
CA PRO A 109 -16.69 -18.87 -3.12
C PRO A 109 -16.27 -17.92 -4.24
N PRO A 110 -15.63 -16.79 -3.92
CA PRO A 110 -15.13 -15.88 -4.94
C PRO A 110 -13.96 -16.49 -5.70
N GLU A 111 -13.83 -16.16 -6.98
CA GLU A 111 -12.63 -16.46 -7.74
C GLU A 111 -11.51 -15.51 -7.32
N LEU A 112 -10.49 -16.05 -6.67
CA LEU A 112 -9.33 -15.30 -6.19
C LEU A 112 -8.11 -15.63 -7.04
N PRO A 113 -7.74 -14.77 -8.01
CA PRO A 113 -6.67 -15.08 -8.94
C PRO A 113 -5.30 -15.11 -8.26
N THR A 114 -4.48 -16.12 -8.61
CA THR A 114 -3.08 -16.25 -8.21
C THR A 114 -2.19 -16.50 -9.41
N GLY A 115 -0.87 -16.37 -9.24
CA GLY A 115 0.09 -16.47 -10.33
C GLY A 115 0.25 -15.14 -11.09
N GLU A 116 0.62 -15.23 -12.34
CA GLU A 116 0.72 -14.07 -13.23
C GLU A 116 -0.66 -13.69 -13.76
N ILE A 117 -1.08 -12.46 -13.51
CA ILE A 117 -2.34 -11.92 -13.95
C ILE A 117 -2.16 -10.62 -14.72
N ARG A 118 -3.07 -10.31 -15.63
CA ARG A 118 -3.17 -8.99 -16.25
C ARG A 118 -3.99 -8.09 -15.35
N GLN A 119 -3.42 -6.95 -15.00
CA GLN A 119 -4.08 -5.97 -14.16
C GLN A 119 -4.04 -4.58 -14.80
N ARG A 120 -5.16 -3.90 -14.76
CA ARG A 120 -5.24 -2.48 -15.10
C ARG A 120 -5.13 -1.66 -13.82
N PRO A 121 -4.06 -0.83 -13.68
CA PRO A 121 -3.90 0.06 -12.54
C PRO A 121 -5.08 1.02 -12.42
N PRO A 122 -5.45 1.44 -11.19
CA PRO A 122 -6.47 2.46 -11.02
C PRO A 122 -5.99 3.80 -11.62
N ILE A 123 -6.92 4.61 -12.11
CA ILE A 123 -6.62 5.93 -12.70
C ILE A 123 -5.95 6.84 -11.66
N TYR A 124 -6.40 6.75 -10.41
CA TYR A 124 -5.79 7.47 -9.28
C TYR A 124 -4.57 6.71 -8.75
N SER A 125 -3.49 6.70 -9.56
CA SER A 125 -2.23 6.05 -9.23
C SER A 125 -1.02 6.90 -9.62
N ALA A 126 0.16 6.52 -9.12
CA ALA A 126 1.44 7.17 -9.43
C ALA A 126 2.02 6.75 -10.81
N VAL A 127 1.31 5.94 -11.59
CA VAL A 127 1.72 5.51 -12.94
C VAL A 127 1.90 6.74 -13.82
N LYS A 128 2.98 6.77 -14.59
CA LYS A 128 3.22 7.83 -15.57
C LYS A 128 2.71 7.41 -16.96
N ILE A 129 1.97 8.31 -17.59
CA ILE A 129 1.47 8.18 -18.95
C ILE A 129 1.91 9.42 -19.73
N GLY A 130 2.73 9.22 -20.76
CA GLY A 130 3.31 10.33 -21.50
C GLY A 130 4.18 11.27 -20.65
N GLY A 131 4.86 10.73 -19.61
CA GLY A 131 5.73 11.51 -18.72
C GLY A 131 5.03 12.13 -17.50
N GLU A 132 3.69 12.23 -17.49
CA GLU A 132 2.90 12.79 -16.40
C GLU A 132 2.19 11.69 -15.59
N ARG A 133 2.01 11.89 -14.28
CA ARG A 133 1.32 10.94 -13.40
C ARG A 133 -0.18 10.90 -13.71
N ALA A 134 -0.75 9.69 -13.84
CA ALA A 134 -2.15 9.47 -14.20
C ALA A 134 -3.13 10.24 -13.30
N TYR A 135 -2.90 10.25 -11.98
CA TYR A 135 -3.77 10.96 -11.03
C TYR A 135 -3.84 12.49 -11.29
N LYS A 136 -2.77 13.11 -11.82
CA LYS A 136 -2.78 14.55 -12.14
C LYS A 136 -3.68 14.84 -13.33
N ARG A 137 -3.63 13.98 -14.34
CA ARG A 137 -4.49 14.09 -15.53
C ARG A 137 -5.95 13.84 -15.17
N ALA A 138 -6.22 12.81 -14.35
CA ALA A 138 -7.56 12.49 -13.87
C ALA A 138 -8.21 13.66 -13.10
N ARG A 139 -7.44 14.35 -12.23
CA ARG A 139 -7.92 15.53 -11.51
C ARG A 139 -8.27 16.72 -12.39
N ARG A 140 -7.74 16.78 -13.61
CA ARG A 140 -8.11 17.79 -14.62
C ARG A 140 -9.31 17.35 -15.46
N GLY A 141 -9.93 16.21 -15.14
CA GLY A 141 -11.07 15.64 -15.90
C GLY A 141 -10.66 14.99 -17.21
N GLU A 142 -9.37 14.76 -17.46
CA GLU A 142 -8.91 14.09 -18.68
C GLU A 142 -9.29 12.60 -18.64
N ARG A 143 -9.78 12.09 -19.78
CA ARG A 143 -9.94 10.64 -19.96
C ARG A 143 -8.55 10.00 -20.08
N VAL A 144 -8.20 9.18 -19.07
CA VAL A 144 -6.90 8.52 -18.99
C VAL A 144 -7.10 7.03 -19.22
N GLU A 145 -6.54 6.52 -20.28
CA GLU A 145 -6.50 5.08 -20.55
C GLU A 145 -5.27 4.48 -19.85
N MET A 146 -5.53 3.58 -18.91
CA MET A 146 -4.47 2.93 -18.13
C MET A 146 -4.00 1.67 -18.86
N PRO A 147 -2.68 1.55 -19.17
CA PRO A 147 -2.16 0.36 -19.81
C PRO A 147 -2.23 -0.84 -18.86
N GLU A 148 -2.61 -1.98 -19.40
CA GLU A 148 -2.52 -3.24 -18.69
C GLU A 148 -1.06 -3.62 -18.46
N ARG A 149 -0.83 -4.34 -17.37
CA ARG A 149 0.48 -4.91 -17.03
C ARG A 149 0.32 -6.28 -16.40
N ILE A 150 1.36 -7.09 -16.53
CA ILE A 150 1.46 -8.36 -15.85
C ILE A 150 1.96 -8.08 -14.43
N VAL A 151 1.28 -8.64 -13.44
CA VAL A 151 1.66 -8.63 -12.02
C VAL A 151 1.55 -10.05 -11.47
N THR A 152 2.26 -10.33 -10.38
CA THR A 152 2.22 -11.64 -9.73
C THR A 152 1.45 -11.55 -8.41
N VAL A 153 0.47 -12.40 -8.24
CA VAL A 153 -0.24 -12.61 -6.97
C VAL A 153 0.19 -13.95 -6.41
N HIS A 154 0.91 -13.95 -5.30
CA HIS A 154 1.44 -15.17 -4.68
C HIS A 154 0.37 -15.87 -3.83
N ARG A 155 -0.48 -15.07 -3.16
CA ARG A 155 -1.56 -15.55 -2.31
C ARG A 155 -2.71 -14.54 -2.35
N PHE A 156 -3.94 -15.04 -2.43
CA PHE A 156 -5.15 -14.24 -2.29
C PHE A 156 -6.19 -15.11 -1.63
N GLU A 157 -6.54 -14.80 -0.38
CA GLU A 157 -7.42 -15.60 0.45
C GLU A 157 -8.48 -14.74 1.11
N GLN A 158 -9.71 -15.27 1.13
CA GLN A 158 -10.78 -14.73 1.93
C GLN A 158 -10.67 -15.26 3.36
N LEU A 159 -10.53 -14.37 4.33
CA LEU A 159 -10.40 -14.72 5.75
C LEU A 159 -11.78 -14.87 6.41
N TRP A 160 -12.70 -13.99 6.09
CA TRP A 160 -14.05 -13.94 6.61
C TRP A 160 -14.97 -13.14 5.66
N ARG A 161 -16.28 -13.30 5.86
CA ARG A 161 -17.31 -12.50 5.20
C ARG A 161 -18.48 -12.32 6.16
N ASP A 162 -19.05 -11.11 6.19
CA ASP A 162 -20.33 -10.88 6.87
C ASP A 162 -21.43 -11.74 6.21
N PRO A 163 -22.39 -12.25 6.97
CA PRO A 163 -23.58 -12.86 6.37
C PRO A 163 -24.26 -11.83 5.47
N GLY A 164 -24.62 -12.26 4.27
CA GLY A 164 -25.43 -11.45 3.38
C GLY A 164 -26.85 -11.26 3.92
N PRO A 165 -27.63 -10.37 3.34
CA PRO A 165 -29.05 -10.28 3.63
C PRO A 165 -29.73 -11.65 3.40
N PRO A 166 -30.78 -12.01 4.15
CA PRO A 166 -31.46 -13.28 3.99
C PRO A 166 -31.94 -13.45 2.52
N GLY A 167 -31.48 -14.55 1.86
CA GLY A 167 -31.98 -14.93 0.56
C GLY A 167 -31.12 -14.61 -0.65
N ASP A 168 -29.85 -14.18 -0.49
CA ASP A 168 -28.94 -13.81 -1.60
C ASP A 168 -29.47 -12.75 -2.59
N GLU A 169 -30.70 -12.28 -2.41
CA GLU A 169 -31.33 -11.24 -3.21
C GLU A 169 -31.34 -9.93 -2.44
N ILE A 170 -30.42 -9.04 -2.80
CA ILE A 170 -30.53 -7.65 -2.40
C ILE A 170 -31.66 -7.03 -3.20
N PRO A 171 -32.62 -6.32 -2.55
CA PRO A 171 -33.76 -5.71 -3.28
C PRO A 171 -33.27 -4.84 -4.45
N PHE A 172 -33.85 -5.06 -5.60
CA PHE A 172 -33.63 -4.21 -6.77
C PHE A 172 -34.94 -3.50 -7.10
N PRO A 173 -34.96 -2.18 -7.25
CA PRO A 173 -33.87 -1.23 -7.40
C PRO A 173 -33.27 -0.79 -6.07
N PRO A 174 -31.98 -0.33 -6.08
CA PRO A 174 -31.21 -0.02 -4.87
C PRO A 174 -31.62 1.27 -4.15
N GLU A 175 -32.75 1.89 -4.51
CA GLU A 175 -33.18 3.18 -3.94
C GLU A 175 -33.47 3.12 -2.43
N SER A 176 -33.70 1.91 -1.89
CA SER A 176 -33.88 1.67 -0.46
C SER A 176 -32.67 1.00 0.21
N LEU A 177 -31.58 0.77 -0.53
CA LEU A 177 -30.42 0.07 -0.06
C LEU A 177 -29.44 1.05 0.61
N GLU A 178 -29.12 0.80 1.87
CA GLU A 178 -28.09 1.56 2.60
C GLU A 178 -26.77 0.81 2.56
N LEU A 179 -25.66 1.56 2.49
CA LEU A 179 -24.32 1.00 2.51
C LEU A 179 -24.06 0.09 3.72
N ALA A 180 -24.63 0.44 4.88
CA ALA A 180 -24.51 -0.31 6.12
C ALA A 180 -25.17 -1.70 6.07
N GLN A 181 -26.07 -1.95 5.12
CA GLN A 181 -26.74 -3.24 4.92
C GLN A 181 -25.94 -4.18 4.03
N LEU A 182 -24.95 -3.66 3.31
CA LEU A 182 -24.13 -4.45 2.41
C LEU A 182 -23.04 -5.22 3.19
N PRO A 183 -22.79 -6.50 2.83
CA PRO A 183 -21.79 -7.30 3.53
C PRO A 183 -20.38 -6.81 3.23
N ARG A 184 -19.48 -7.07 4.17
CA ARG A 184 -18.05 -6.87 4.04
C ARG A 184 -17.35 -8.21 4.03
N ALA A 185 -16.13 -8.23 3.50
CA ALA A 185 -15.27 -9.41 3.55
C ALA A 185 -13.83 -9.01 3.82
N GLY A 186 -13.12 -9.80 4.62
CA GLY A 186 -11.69 -9.64 4.89
C GLY A 186 -10.86 -10.55 4.01
N PHE A 187 -9.74 -10.03 3.49
CA PHE A 187 -8.82 -10.77 2.64
C PHE A 187 -7.38 -10.59 3.08
N HIS A 188 -6.59 -11.65 2.89
CA HIS A 188 -5.13 -11.61 2.94
C HIS A 188 -4.55 -11.73 1.53
N ILE A 189 -3.60 -10.86 1.18
CA ILE A 189 -3.01 -10.79 -0.15
C ILE A 189 -1.50 -10.71 -0.05
N GLU A 190 -0.79 -11.62 -0.73
CA GLU A 190 0.65 -11.53 -0.98
C GLU A 190 0.88 -11.34 -2.48
N CYS A 191 1.64 -10.31 -2.84
CA CYS A 191 1.81 -9.96 -4.26
C CYS A 191 3.17 -9.34 -4.57
N GLY A 192 3.55 -9.45 -5.82
CA GLY A 192 4.74 -8.83 -6.38
C GLY A 192 4.66 -7.30 -6.43
N SER A 193 5.79 -6.69 -6.74
CA SER A 193 5.89 -5.24 -6.91
C SER A 193 4.99 -4.76 -8.05
N GLY A 194 4.34 -3.64 -7.84
CA GLY A 194 3.49 -3.00 -8.85
C GLY A 194 2.03 -3.48 -8.87
N THR A 195 1.66 -4.49 -8.07
CA THR A 195 0.27 -4.92 -7.91
C THR A 195 -0.54 -3.86 -7.15
N TYR A 196 -1.74 -3.57 -7.62
CA TYR A 196 -2.72 -2.71 -6.95
C TYR A 196 -3.79 -3.55 -6.28
N VAL A 197 -3.79 -3.56 -4.95
CA VAL A 197 -4.82 -4.28 -4.16
C VAL A 197 -6.21 -3.75 -4.46
N ARG A 198 -6.36 -2.43 -4.65
CA ARG A 198 -7.64 -1.81 -5.02
C ARG A 198 -8.23 -2.38 -6.32
N SER A 199 -7.39 -2.64 -7.32
CA SER A 199 -7.86 -3.28 -8.55
C SER A 199 -8.24 -4.75 -8.31
N LEU A 200 -7.46 -5.52 -7.51
CA LEU A 200 -7.82 -6.90 -7.17
C LEU A 200 -9.19 -6.99 -6.51
N ILE A 201 -9.49 -6.07 -5.60
CA ILE A 201 -10.78 -6.04 -4.91
C ILE A 201 -11.90 -5.58 -5.88
N ALA A 202 -11.66 -4.57 -6.71
CA ALA A 202 -12.64 -4.10 -7.69
C ALA A 202 -12.99 -5.19 -8.74
N ASP A 203 -12.03 -6.05 -9.07
CA ASP A 203 -12.22 -7.18 -10.00
C ASP A 203 -13.06 -8.33 -9.41
N LEU A 204 -13.35 -8.31 -8.08
CA LEU A 204 -14.30 -9.24 -7.44
C LEU A 204 -15.78 -8.94 -7.78
N HIS A 205 -16.04 -8.05 -8.71
CA HIS A 205 -17.34 -7.49 -9.09
C HIS A 205 -18.03 -6.68 -7.98
N ASP A 206 -18.26 -5.42 -8.29
CA ASP A 206 -18.99 -4.49 -7.41
C ASP A 206 -18.50 -4.49 -5.96
N ALA A 207 -17.17 -4.34 -5.80
CA ALA A 207 -16.49 -4.22 -4.52
C ALA A 207 -15.45 -3.09 -4.54
N TYR A 208 -15.11 -2.55 -3.37
CA TYR A 208 -14.00 -1.61 -3.21
C TYR A 208 -13.29 -1.80 -1.87
N CYS A 209 -12.05 -1.33 -1.75
CA CYS A 209 -11.30 -1.37 -0.50
C CYS A 209 -11.90 -0.38 0.51
N LEU A 210 -12.50 -0.91 1.58
CA LEU A 210 -12.94 -0.14 2.73
C LEU A 210 -11.76 0.16 3.66
N GLU A 211 -10.93 -0.85 3.90
CA GLU A 211 -9.69 -0.74 4.67
C GLU A 211 -8.56 -1.45 3.92
N LEU A 212 -7.36 -0.92 4.04
CA LEU A 212 -6.17 -1.51 3.46
C LEU A 212 -4.98 -1.30 4.41
N ARG A 213 -4.36 -2.40 4.85
CA ARG A 213 -3.18 -2.38 5.69
C ARG A 213 -2.05 -3.18 5.05
N ARG A 214 -0.92 -2.55 4.81
CA ARG A 214 0.28 -3.27 4.39
C ARG A 214 0.99 -3.84 5.61
N THR A 215 0.98 -5.16 5.77
CA THR A 215 1.55 -5.86 6.91
C THR A 215 3.01 -6.22 6.71
N GLY A 216 3.49 -6.32 5.45
CA GLY A 216 4.89 -6.66 5.20
C GLY A 216 5.43 -6.21 3.84
N ILE A 217 6.76 -6.07 3.77
CA ILE A 217 7.55 -5.85 2.57
C ILE A 217 8.77 -6.77 2.64
N GLY A 218 8.78 -7.86 1.87
CA GLY A 218 9.82 -8.88 1.96
C GLY A 218 10.02 -9.36 3.40
N PRO A 219 11.25 -9.24 3.96
CA PRO A 219 11.55 -9.65 5.33
C PRO A 219 11.06 -8.66 6.40
N PHE A 220 10.61 -7.48 6.02
CA PHE A 220 10.18 -6.44 6.96
C PHE A 220 8.72 -6.60 7.32
N ASP A 221 8.42 -6.48 8.60
CA ASP A 221 7.08 -6.66 9.16
C ASP A 221 6.61 -5.36 9.85
N VAL A 222 5.31 -5.09 9.79
CA VAL A 222 4.72 -3.90 10.42
C VAL A 222 4.82 -3.94 11.95
N ARG A 223 4.97 -5.13 12.54
CA ARG A 223 5.16 -5.31 13.99
C ARG A 223 6.47 -4.72 14.50
N ASP A 224 7.47 -4.57 13.61
CA ASP A 224 8.76 -3.98 13.91
C ASP A 224 8.81 -2.47 13.59
N ALA A 225 7.69 -1.90 13.12
CA ALA A 225 7.60 -0.51 12.71
C ALA A 225 7.19 0.40 13.87
N CYS A 226 7.70 1.62 13.84
CA CYS A 226 7.27 2.68 14.75
C CYS A 226 6.31 3.66 14.05
N PRO A 227 5.51 4.43 14.81
CA PRO A 227 4.72 5.51 14.22
C PRO A 227 5.63 6.58 13.61
N PRO A 228 5.13 7.38 12.65
CA PRO A 228 5.89 8.53 12.14
C PRO A 228 6.21 9.50 13.27
N PRO A 229 7.33 10.26 13.17
CA PRO A 229 7.70 11.21 14.21
C PRO A 229 6.59 12.27 14.37
N PRO A 230 6.27 12.65 15.63
CA PRO A 230 5.28 13.68 15.88
C PRO A 230 5.72 15.05 15.31
N ARG A 231 4.75 15.92 15.05
CA ARG A 231 5.04 17.26 14.56
C ARG A 231 5.73 18.09 15.66
N GLY A 232 6.87 18.71 15.32
CA GLY A 232 7.61 19.59 16.23
C GLY A 232 8.57 18.88 17.18
N GLU A 233 8.55 17.55 17.24
CA GLU A 233 9.47 16.76 18.04
C GLU A 233 10.42 15.97 17.13
N GLY A 234 11.72 16.07 17.38
CA GLY A 234 12.73 15.24 16.71
C GLY A 234 12.90 13.90 17.42
N TRP A 235 13.22 12.86 16.68
CA TRP A 235 13.74 11.63 17.31
C TRP A 235 15.11 11.90 17.91
N ARG A 236 15.28 11.55 19.20
CA ARG A 236 16.61 11.58 19.84
C ARG A 236 17.50 10.49 19.24
N GLU A 237 16.94 9.31 19.00
CA GLU A 237 17.59 8.16 18.35
C GLU A 237 16.57 7.51 17.42
N PRO A 238 16.66 7.74 16.09
CA PRO A 238 15.79 7.08 15.14
C PRO A 238 16.08 5.57 15.12
N PRO A 239 15.06 4.69 15.10
CA PRO A 239 15.27 3.23 15.06
C PRO A 239 15.72 2.79 13.66
N LEU A 240 16.95 3.16 13.31
CA LEU A 240 17.51 2.96 11.99
C LEU A 240 18.13 1.56 11.86
N ILE A 241 17.71 0.80 10.86
CA ILE A 241 18.37 -0.43 10.45
C ILE A 241 19.52 -0.03 9.51
N ALA A 242 20.77 -0.34 9.88
CA ALA A 242 21.93 -0.07 9.03
C ALA A 242 21.75 -0.63 7.62
N LEU A 243 22.21 0.10 6.60
CA LEU A 243 21.99 -0.23 5.19
C LEU A 243 22.46 -1.64 4.84
N GLU A 244 23.65 -2.05 5.27
CA GLU A 244 24.21 -3.37 4.99
C GLU A 244 23.33 -4.48 5.57
N ARG A 245 22.83 -4.28 6.80
CA ARG A 245 21.91 -5.23 7.45
C ARG A 245 20.59 -5.32 6.69
N ALA A 246 20.02 -4.19 6.30
CA ALA A 246 18.77 -4.15 5.55
C ALA A 246 18.90 -4.83 4.18
N LEU A 247 20.00 -4.59 3.46
CA LEU A 247 20.29 -5.26 2.19
C LEU A 247 20.50 -6.77 2.36
N SER A 248 21.22 -7.19 3.40
CA SER A 248 21.40 -8.61 3.71
C SER A 248 20.07 -9.31 4.01
N MET A 249 19.15 -8.67 4.74
CA MET A 249 17.79 -9.19 4.99
C MET A 249 17.02 -9.33 3.67
N ALA A 250 17.02 -8.30 2.83
CA ALA A 250 16.34 -8.29 1.54
C ALA A 250 16.89 -9.38 0.60
N GLY A 251 18.21 -9.55 0.53
CA GLY A 251 18.86 -10.56 -0.31
C GLY A 251 18.54 -12.00 0.11
N ARG A 252 18.54 -12.30 1.41
CA ARG A 252 18.14 -13.62 1.92
C ARG A 252 16.68 -13.95 1.62
N HIS A 253 15.80 -12.99 1.69
CA HIS A 253 14.38 -13.17 1.36
C HIS A 253 14.19 -13.53 -0.11
N ALA A 254 14.88 -12.83 -1.03
CA ALA A 254 14.85 -13.11 -2.46
C ALA A 254 15.38 -14.53 -2.79
N ALA A 255 16.45 -14.99 -2.13
CA ALA A 255 17.02 -16.31 -2.34
C ALA A 255 16.16 -17.45 -1.75
N GLY A 256 15.43 -17.20 -0.66
CA GLY A 256 14.53 -18.17 -0.02
C GLY A 256 13.22 -18.37 -0.79
N GLY A 257 12.69 -17.33 -1.43
CA GLY A 257 11.44 -17.38 -2.19
C GLY A 257 11.53 -18.14 -3.53
N GLN A 258 12.74 -18.51 -3.99
CA GLN A 258 12.93 -19.31 -5.22
C GLN A 258 12.97 -20.83 -4.96
N ARG A 259 12.78 -21.29 -3.73
CA ARG A 259 12.89 -22.70 -3.35
C ARG A 259 11.57 -23.38 -2.93
N GLN A 260 10.42 -22.75 -3.22
CA GLN A 260 9.10 -23.35 -2.96
C GLN A 260 8.30 -23.51 -4.24
#